data_08f2b644352b5f8c9a1fa0e7e3827a92
#
_entry.id   08f2b644352b5f8c9a1fa0e7e3827a92
#
_cell.length_a   1.000
_cell.length_b   1.000
_cell.length_c   1.000
_cell.angle_alpha   90.00
_cell.angle_beta   90.00
_cell.angle_gamma   90.00
#
_symmetry.space_group_name_H-M   'P 1'
#
loop_
_entity.id
_entity.type
_entity.pdbx_description
1 polymer ?
#
loop_
_entity_poly.entity_id
_entity_poly.type
_entity_poly.pdbx_seq_one_letter_code
_entity_poly.pdbx_strand_id
1 'polypeptide(L)'
;MSVERRTAPASVSRLSVAAAIALAMAAPLAGLQAIVNSGGDAPRWARNWNGFRMADEARGRLSGDPENPQAGLTLGAGAAELARAAYAREPLATDALLVIALAESGTANEYHATPTATLGAKIDKRNALLELLLIADAARREDYNAMSHHADILAAAHPGLARTVLAPLFDQLGDPAVLPIVSDALNNKARWAAAFESYVPRDEAALRNYLTLRRQAPAGTRWESDEKLVAALADRGLYDEAFAMWRFAADAPGNRYGFMTDEHFAPIGWQLVVRGDRTAQVDGEGALSVSVERGAGGELARQLLDLPAGRYRLETTIEASDTEAPLWISLTCAAGGGEQRKPLKAKMEFVVGGSDCQAHWLVLGASALESRHGVEARLSDWRFSQVR
;
A
#
# COMPACT_ATOMS: atom_id res chain seq x y z
N MET A 1 8.27 74.74 -49.86
CA MET A 1 7.13 73.98 -50.45
C MET A 1 6.93 72.72 -49.69
N SER A 2 6.00 72.71 -48.69
CA SER A 2 5.66 71.52 -47.88
C SER A 2 4.51 70.81 -48.60
N VAL A 3 4.75 69.53 -48.95
CA VAL A 3 3.75 68.65 -49.53
C VAL A 3 3.03 67.93 -48.36
N GLU A 4 1.83 68.39 -48.07
CA GLU A 4 0.90 67.74 -47.15
C GLU A 4 0.39 66.44 -47.78
N ARG A 5 0.84 65.29 -47.27
CA ARG A 5 0.26 63.98 -47.64
C ARG A 5 -1.06 63.81 -46.92
N ARG A 6 -2.14 63.99 -47.62
CA ARG A 6 -3.51 63.56 -47.21
C ARG A 6 -3.53 62.04 -47.20
N THR A 7 -3.53 61.42 -46.01
CA THR A 7 -3.83 60.00 -45.87
C THR A 7 -5.34 59.76 -46.11
N ALA A 8 -5.69 58.99 -47.14
CA ALA A 8 -7.04 58.59 -47.38
C ALA A 8 -7.55 57.67 -46.21
N PRO A 9 -8.79 57.85 -45.75
CA PRO A 9 -9.37 57.02 -44.73
C PRO A 9 -9.43 55.55 -45.25
N ALA A 10 -8.81 54.62 -44.47
CA ALA A 10 -8.87 53.18 -44.77
C ALA A 10 -10.33 52.74 -44.80
N SER A 11 -10.80 52.26 -45.92
CA SER A 11 -12.14 51.68 -46.07
C SER A 11 -12.20 50.37 -45.25
N VAL A 12 -12.86 50.42 -44.11
CA VAL A 12 -13.11 49.22 -43.27
C VAL A 12 -13.96 48.26 -44.12
N SER A 13 -13.43 47.08 -44.46
CA SER A 13 -14.14 46.13 -45.31
C SER A 13 -15.36 45.59 -44.55
N ARG A 14 -16.46 45.30 -45.25
CA ARG A 14 -17.67 44.68 -44.66
C ARG A 14 -17.35 43.37 -43.92
N LEU A 15 -16.32 42.68 -44.36
CA LEU A 15 -15.77 41.47 -43.69
C LEU A 15 -15.19 41.78 -42.34
N SER A 16 -14.47 42.89 -42.18
CA SER A 16 -13.87 43.32 -40.89
C SER A 16 -14.95 43.70 -39.87
N VAL A 17 -16.03 44.32 -40.31
CA VAL A 17 -17.18 44.64 -39.43
C VAL A 17 -17.93 43.37 -39.03
N ALA A 18 -18.18 42.47 -39.93
CA ALA A 18 -18.80 41.16 -39.59
C ALA A 18 -17.97 40.32 -38.63
N ALA A 19 -16.64 40.28 -38.82
CA ALA A 19 -15.71 39.60 -37.91
C ALA A 19 -15.67 40.23 -36.50
N ALA A 20 -15.72 41.58 -36.45
CA ALA A 20 -15.75 42.29 -35.16
C ALA A 20 -17.06 42.03 -34.38
N ILE A 21 -18.21 41.99 -35.10
CA ILE A 21 -19.51 41.65 -34.50
C ILE A 21 -19.53 40.20 -34.01
N ALA A 22 -19.01 39.25 -34.79
CA ALA A 22 -18.91 37.84 -34.39
C ALA A 22 -18.02 37.66 -33.14
N LEU A 23 -16.87 38.33 -33.08
CA LEU A 23 -15.99 38.34 -31.92
C LEU A 23 -16.64 38.99 -30.69
N ALA A 24 -17.35 40.10 -30.86
CA ALA A 24 -18.06 40.79 -29.80
C ALA A 24 -19.21 39.95 -29.21
N MET A 25 -19.83 39.07 -29.98
CA MET A 25 -20.83 38.11 -29.49
C MET A 25 -20.21 36.84 -28.92
N ALA A 26 -19.09 36.36 -29.44
CA ALA A 26 -18.43 35.17 -28.98
C ALA A 26 -17.72 35.37 -27.63
N ALA A 27 -17.13 36.54 -27.37
CA ALA A 27 -16.38 36.82 -26.17
C ALA A 27 -17.22 36.73 -24.88
N PRO A 28 -18.45 37.31 -24.79
CA PRO A 28 -19.29 37.13 -23.58
C PRO A 28 -19.72 35.68 -23.38
N LEU A 29 -20.01 34.94 -24.48
CA LEU A 29 -20.35 33.52 -24.39
C LEU A 29 -19.19 32.67 -23.89
N ALA A 30 -17.98 32.93 -24.40
CA ALA A 30 -16.77 32.25 -23.91
C ALA A 30 -16.46 32.59 -22.44
N GLY A 31 -16.66 33.86 -22.04
CA GLY A 31 -16.54 34.29 -20.65
C GLY A 31 -17.55 33.61 -19.73
N LEU A 32 -18.81 33.54 -20.16
CA LEU A 32 -19.86 32.85 -19.42
C LEU A 32 -19.58 31.36 -19.31
N GLN A 33 -19.10 30.71 -20.38
CA GLN A 33 -18.65 29.32 -20.38
C GLN A 33 -17.52 29.08 -19.37
N ALA A 34 -16.53 29.98 -19.35
CA ALA A 34 -15.42 29.89 -18.39
C ALA A 34 -15.91 30.02 -16.93
N ILE A 35 -16.83 30.93 -16.64
CA ILE A 35 -17.43 31.10 -15.29
C ILE A 35 -18.20 29.81 -14.89
N VAL A 36 -18.99 29.27 -15.81
CA VAL A 36 -19.73 28.00 -15.53
C VAL A 36 -18.76 26.84 -15.28
N ASN A 37 -17.69 26.72 -16.06
CA ASN A 37 -16.67 25.67 -15.91
C ASN A 37 -15.86 25.82 -14.62
N SER A 38 -15.64 27.05 -14.13
CA SER A 38 -14.93 27.29 -12.87
C SER A 38 -15.78 27.09 -11.61
N GLY A 39 -17.04 26.68 -11.74
CA GLY A 39 -17.96 26.50 -10.61
C GLY A 39 -18.56 27.80 -10.07
N GLY A 40 -18.37 28.93 -10.79
CA GLY A 40 -18.91 30.23 -10.40
C GLY A 40 -20.44 30.31 -10.50
N ASP A 41 -21.03 31.31 -9.82
CA ASP A 41 -22.46 31.59 -9.86
C ASP A 41 -22.89 32.09 -11.25
N ALA A 42 -23.38 31.15 -12.04
CA ALA A 42 -23.92 31.46 -13.35
C ALA A 42 -25.46 31.29 -13.36
N PRO A 43 -26.18 32.04 -14.20
CA PRO A 43 -27.62 31.88 -14.36
C PRO A 43 -28.00 30.43 -14.72
N ARG A 44 -29.16 29.97 -14.24
CA ARG A 44 -29.61 28.58 -14.48
C ARG A 44 -29.63 28.18 -15.94
N TRP A 45 -30.04 29.10 -16.83
CA TRP A 45 -30.08 28.87 -18.28
C TRP A 45 -28.68 28.61 -18.84
N ALA A 46 -27.61 29.30 -18.34
CA ALA A 46 -26.25 29.11 -18.80
C ALA A 46 -25.68 27.77 -18.31
N ARG A 47 -26.03 27.36 -17.07
CA ARG A 47 -25.68 26.02 -16.53
C ARG A 47 -26.29 24.89 -17.34
N ASN A 48 -27.56 25.05 -17.77
CA ASN A 48 -28.26 24.05 -18.57
C ASN A 48 -27.74 23.96 -20.03
N TRP A 49 -26.95 24.91 -20.48
CA TRP A 49 -26.33 24.89 -21.83
C TRP A 49 -24.93 24.27 -21.80
N ASN A 50 -24.31 24.19 -20.65
CA ASN A 50 -22.96 23.66 -20.49
C ASN A 50 -23.02 22.15 -20.22
N GLY A 51 -22.59 21.35 -21.22
CA GLY A 51 -22.58 19.91 -21.13
C GLY A 51 -21.64 19.37 -20.04
N PHE A 52 -20.49 20.00 -19.83
CA PHE A 52 -19.58 19.59 -18.74
C PHE A 52 -20.21 19.79 -17.36
N ARG A 53 -20.87 20.92 -17.12
CA ARG A 53 -21.54 21.18 -15.85
C ARG A 53 -22.70 20.21 -15.60
N MET A 54 -23.46 19.90 -16.64
CA MET A 54 -24.53 18.91 -16.54
C MET A 54 -23.97 17.51 -16.24
N ALA A 55 -22.81 17.15 -16.82
CA ALA A 55 -22.13 15.90 -16.57
C ALA A 55 -21.64 15.82 -15.12
N ASP A 56 -21.03 16.88 -14.59
CA ASP A 56 -20.60 16.99 -13.20
C ASP A 56 -21.80 16.89 -12.23
N GLU A 57 -22.93 17.53 -12.54
CA GLU A 57 -24.16 17.39 -11.77
C GLU A 57 -24.70 15.96 -11.80
N ALA A 58 -24.69 15.31 -12.97
CA ALA A 58 -25.10 13.92 -13.11
C ALA A 58 -24.21 12.98 -12.29
N ARG A 59 -22.87 13.20 -12.32
CA ARG A 59 -21.90 12.50 -11.51
C ARG A 59 -22.11 12.74 -10.00
N GLY A 60 -22.46 13.97 -9.62
CA GLY A 60 -22.76 14.32 -8.22
C GLY A 60 -24.01 13.60 -7.66
N ARG A 61 -24.82 12.96 -8.51
CA ARG A 61 -25.96 12.10 -8.13
C ARG A 61 -25.57 10.62 -7.96
N LEU A 62 -24.27 10.27 -8.13
CA LEU A 62 -23.79 8.97 -7.76
C LEU A 62 -23.61 8.93 -6.24
N SER A 63 -24.06 7.87 -5.63
CA SER A 63 -23.85 7.59 -4.21
C SER A 63 -23.28 6.20 -4.04
N GLY A 64 -22.32 6.04 -3.11
CA GLY A 64 -21.86 4.75 -2.61
C GLY A 64 -22.29 4.62 -1.16
N ASP A 65 -22.48 3.41 -0.69
CA ASP A 65 -22.72 3.14 0.72
C ASP A 65 -21.35 3.07 1.44
N PRO A 66 -21.02 4.04 2.30
CA PRO A 66 -19.76 4.03 3.02
C PRO A 66 -19.65 2.87 4.02
N GLU A 67 -20.77 2.31 4.46
CA GLU A 67 -20.83 1.18 5.39
C GLU A 67 -20.72 -0.16 4.63
N ASN A 68 -21.07 -0.16 3.35
CA ASN A 68 -20.97 -1.33 2.48
C ASN A 68 -20.34 -0.97 1.13
N PRO A 69 -19.01 -0.81 1.07
CA PRO A 69 -18.31 -0.49 -0.18
C PRO A 69 -18.51 -1.51 -1.30
N GLN A 70 -18.91 -2.76 -0.95
CA GLN A 70 -19.20 -3.81 -1.92
C GLN A 70 -20.57 -3.64 -2.59
N ALA A 71 -21.47 -2.83 -2.03
CA ALA A 71 -22.76 -2.52 -2.66
C ALA A 71 -22.62 -1.74 -3.97
N GLY A 72 -21.41 -1.22 -4.27
CA GLY A 72 -21.11 -0.48 -5.49
C GLY A 72 -21.72 0.92 -5.51
N LEU A 73 -21.63 1.56 -6.68
CA LEU A 73 -22.20 2.89 -6.91
C LEU A 73 -23.67 2.77 -7.34
N THR A 74 -24.54 3.57 -6.71
CA THR A 74 -25.95 3.68 -7.08
C THR A 74 -26.23 4.97 -7.82
N LEU A 75 -27.14 4.92 -8.80
CA LEU A 75 -27.56 6.07 -9.57
C LEU A 75 -28.75 6.75 -8.90
N GLY A 76 -28.60 8.03 -8.56
CA GLY A 76 -29.72 8.84 -8.11
C GLY A 76 -30.72 9.13 -9.23
N ALA A 77 -31.94 9.48 -8.82
CA ALA A 77 -33.01 9.75 -9.76
C ALA A 77 -32.64 10.80 -10.82
N GLY A 78 -32.91 10.49 -12.10
CA GLY A 78 -32.66 11.38 -13.22
C GLY A 78 -31.18 11.60 -13.58
N ALA A 79 -30.25 10.86 -12.97
CA ALA A 79 -28.81 10.97 -13.28
C ALA A 79 -28.51 10.58 -14.74
N ALA A 80 -29.08 9.45 -15.18
CA ALA A 80 -28.86 8.93 -16.52
C ALA A 80 -29.43 9.86 -17.63
N GLU A 81 -30.63 10.42 -17.42
CA GLU A 81 -31.26 11.38 -18.36
C GLU A 81 -30.40 12.65 -18.45
N LEU A 82 -29.95 13.16 -17.29
CA LEU A 82 -29.11 14.35 -17.25
C LEU A 82 -27.77 14.10 -17.95
N ALA A 83 -27.16 12.94 -17.75
CA ALA A 83 -25.93 12.54 -18.43
C ALA A 83 -26.08 12.43 -19.95
N ARG A 84 -27.17 11.80 -20.43
CA ARG A 84 -27.47 11.76 -21.89
C ARG A 84 -27.65 13.13 -22.48
N ALA A 85 -28.36 14.02 -21.78
CA ALA A 85 -28.52 15.41 -22.20
C ALA A 85 -27.18 16.18 -22.18
N ALA A 86 -26.31 15.91 -21.24
CA ALA A 86 -24.96 16.46 -21.17
C ALA A 86 -24.11 15.99 -22.35
N TYR A 87 -24.07 14.70 -22.62
CA TYR A 87 -23.32 14.11 -23.74
C TYR A 87 -23.79 14.60 -25.09
N ALA A 88 -25.11 14.78 -25.28
CA ALA A 88 -25.66 15.33 -26.52
C ALA A 88 -25.19 16.78 -26.79
N ARG A 89 -24.84 17.54 -25.75
CA ARG A 89 -24.33 18.92 -25.85
C ARG A 89 -22.81 18.98 -25.94
N GLU A 90 -22.14 18.11 -25.23
CA GLU A 90 -20.69 18.08 -25.12
C GLU A 90 -20.19 16.61 -25.11
N PRO A 91 -19.88 16.08 -26.30
CA PRO A 91 -19.42 14.69 -26.44
C PRO A 91 -18.09 14.37 -25.72
N LEU A 92 -17.33 15.39 -25.32
CA LEU A 92 -16.08 15.24 -24.57
C LEU A 92 -16.28 15.24 -23.04
N ALA A 93 -17.52 15.38 -22.55
CA ALA A 93 -17.85 15.30 -21.14
C ALA A 93 -17.82 13.84 -20.66
N THR A 94 -16.64 13.36 -20.28
CA THR A 94 -16.41 11.93 -19.89
C THR A 94 -17.15 11.51 -18.63
N ASP A 95 -17.45 12.44 -17.72
CA ASP A 95 -18.32 12.18 -16.57
C ASP A 95 -19.76 11.82 -16.99
N ALA A 96 -20.24 12.34 -18.14
CA ALA A 96 -21.51 11.92 -18.71
C ALA A 96 -21.44 10.47 -19.20
N LEU A 97 -20.34 10.10 -19.88
CA LEU A 97 -20.12 8.72 -20.33
C LEU A 97 -20.02 7.75 -19.17
N LEU A 98 -19.39 8.13 -18.07
CA LEU A 98 -19.34 7.34 -16.84
C LEU A 98 -20.75 7.03 -16.32
N VAL A 99 -21.59 8.06 -16.16
CA VAL A 99 -22.97 7.89 -15.63
C VAL A 99 -23.84 7.08 -16.61
N ILE A 100 -23.68 7.27 -17.92
CA ILE A 100 -24.38 6.48 -18.93
C ILE A 100 -23.94 5.01 -18.86
N ALA A 101 -22.63 4.75 -18.78
CA ALA A 101 -22.08 3.41 -18.67
C ALA A 101 -22.60 2.67 -17.43
N LEU A 102 -22.67 3.36 -16.29
CA LEU A 102 -23.26 2.82 -15.07
C LEU A 102 -24.74 2.50 -15.23
N ALA A 103 -25.50 3.35 -15.94
CA ALA A 103 -26.91 3.11 -16.21
C ALA A 103 -27.15 1.94 -17.18
N GLU A 104 -26.22 1.72 -18.12
CA GLU A 104 -26.29 0.62 -19.10
C GLU A 104 -25.89 -0.72 -18.49
N SER A 105 -24.97 -0.74 -17.52
CA SER A 105 -24.45 -1.95 -16.91
C SER A 105 -25.39 -2.62 -15.90
N GLY A 106 -26.53 -2.04 -15.58
CA GLY A 106 -27.52 -2.64 -14.67
C GLY A 106 -27.23 -2.42 -13.19
N THR A 107 -27.54 -3.40 -12.35
CA THR A 107 -27.31 -3.31 -10.89
C THR A 107 -25.85 -3.49 -10.53
N ALA A 108 -25.43 -2.95 -9.40
CA ALA A 108 -24.05 -2.92 -8.90
C ALA A 108 -23.29 -4.26 -8.92
N ASN A 109 -24.00 -5.39 -8.94
CA ASN A 109 -23.41 -6.73 -8.93
C ASN A 109 -23.19 -7.33 -10.33
N GLU A 110 -23.61 -6.66 -11.40
CA GLU A 110 -23.57 -7.18 -12.77
C GLU A 110 -22.95 -6.20 -13.76
N TYR A 111 -21.90 -5.48 -13.33
CA TYR A 111 -21.19 -4.57 -14.24
C TYR A 111 -20.64 -5.29 -15.47
N HIS A 112 -21.15 -4.90 -16.64
CA HIS A 112 -20.55 -5.25 -17.93
C HIS A 112 -19.87 -4.02 -18.51
N ALA A 113 -18.65 -4.19 -19.05
CA ALA A 113 -18.03 -3.11 -19.79
C ALA A 113 -18.89 -2.79 -21.01
N THR A 114 -19.53 -1.64 -20.97
CA THR A 114 -20.31 -1.17 -22.09
C THR A 114 -19.41 -0.51 -23.12
N PRO A 115 -19.80 -0.45 -24.40
CA PRO A 115 -19.11 0.35 -25.40
C PRO A 115 -18.90 1.81 -24.94
N THR A 116 -19.86 2.33 -24.16
CA THR A 116 -19.83 3.68 -23.58
C THR A 116 -18.70 3.84 -22.57
N ALA A 117 -18.49 2.86 -21.66
CA ALA A 117 -17.36 2.87 -20.72
C ALA A 117 -16.01 2.86 -21.46
N THR A 118 -15.90 1.99 -22.46
CA THR A 118 -14.69 1.90 -23.29
C THR A 118 -14.41 3.19 -24.05
N LEU A 119 -15.45 3.85 -24.58
CA LEU A 119 -15.33 5.15 -25.26
C LEU A 119 -14.85 6.22 -24.28
N GLY A 120 -15.48 6.30 -23.10
CA GLY A 120 -15.12 7.26 -22.07
C GLY A 120 -13.64 7.13 -21.64
N ALA A 121 -13.17 5.91 -21.39
CA ALA A 121 -11.78 5.64 -21.02
C ALA A 121 -10.77 5.95 -22.15
N LYS A 122 -11.17 5.81 -23.42
CA LYS A 122 -10.35 6.23 -24.57
C LYS A 122 -10.19 7.75 -24.64
N ILE A 123 -11.26 8.49 -24.31
CA ILE A 123 -11.26 9.97 -24.34
C ILE A 123 -10.49 10.52 -23.15
N ASP A 124 -10.72 9.97 -21.97
CA ASP A 124 -10.08 10.44 -20.73
C ASP A 124 -9.47 9.28 -19.93
N LYS A 125 -8.21 9.00 -20.19
CA LYS A 125 -7.42 7.99 -19.46
C LYS A 125 -7.14 8.35 -17.99
N ARG A 126 -7.51 9.55 -17.54
CA ARG A 126 -7.36 9.97 -16.14
C ARG A 126 -8.64 9.78 -15.33
N ASN A 127 -9.72 9.39 -15.95
CA ASN A 127 -10.96 9.11 -15.23
C ASN A 127 -10.87 7.76 -14.51
N ALA A 128 -10.51 7.82 -13.22
CA ALA A 128 -10.30 6.64 -12.41
C ALA A 128 -11.52 5.71 -12.36
N LEU A 129 -12.73 6.25 -12.32
CA LEU A 129 -13.94 5.43 -12.21
C LEU A 129 -14.23 4.64 -13.50
N LEU A 130 -13.92 5.20 -14.68
CA LEU A 130 -14.03 4.45 -15.93
C LEU A 130 -13.01 3.31 -16.00
N GLU A 131 -11.75 3.56 -15.61
CA GLU A 131 -10.74 2.51 -15.56
C GLU A 131 -11.11 1.43 -14.53
N LEU A 132 -11.67 1.79 -13.37
CA LEU A 132 -12.15 0.85 -12.36
C LEU A 132 -13.28 -0.04 -12.88
N LEU A 133 -14.23 0.51 -13.64
CA LEU A 133 -15.29 -0.27 -14.29
C LEU A 133 -14.72 -1.29 -15.27
N LEU A 134 -13.71 -0.91 -16.05
CA LEU A 134 -13.06 -1.79 -17.02
C LEU A 134 -12.23 -2.87 -16.32
N ILE A 135 -11.54 -2.54 -15.22
CA ILE A 135 -10.83 -3.51 -14.39
C ILE A 135 -11.82 -4.53 -13.78
N ALA A 136 -12.94 -4.06 -13.21
CA ALA A 136 -13.94 -4.92 -12.60
C ALA A 136 -14.59 -5.87 -13.62
N ASP A 137 -14.88 -5.37 -14.82
CA ASP A 137 -15.41 -6.20 -15.91
C ASP A 137 -14.41 -7.24 -16.39
N ALA A 138 -13.14 -6.84 -16.58
CA ALA A 138 -12.08 -7.74 -16.96
C ALA A 138 -11.84 -8.83 -15.89
N ALA A 139 -11.82 -8.46 -14.61
CA ALA A 139 -11.68 -9.40 -13.50
C ALA A 139 -12.80 -10.44 -13.49
N ARG A 140 -14.07 -10.02 -13.69
CA ARG A 140 -15.20 -10.94 -13.73
C ARG A 140 -15.18 -11.89 -14.92
N ARG A 141 -14.59 -11.48 -16.05
CA ARG A 141 -14.39 -12.32 -17.24
C ARG A 141 -13.12 -13.16 -17.17
N GLU A 142 -12.36 -13.04 -16.07
CA GLU A 142 -11.04 -13.66 -15.92
C GLU A 142 -10.05 -13.23 -17.03
N ASP A 143 -10.29 -12.06 -17.64
CA ASP A 143 -9.41 -11.46 -18.64
C ASP A 143 -8.31 -10.65 -17.95
N TYR A 144 -7.36 -11.37 -17.39
CA TYR A 144 -6.28 -10.78 -16.62
C TYR A 144 -5.36 -9.85 -17.46
N ASN A 145 -5.29 -10.07 -18.78
CA ASN A 145 -4.52 -9.19 -19.66
C ASN A 145 -5.18 -7.82 -19.79
N ALA A 146 -6.49 -7.78 -20.04
CA ALA A 146 -7.23 -6.52 -20.06
C ALA A 146 -7.20 -5.84 -18.69
N MET A 147 -7.34 -6.60 -17.60
CA MET A 147 -7.24 -6.10 -16.24
C MET A 147 -5.87 -5.46 -15.97
N SER A 148 -4.76 -6.13 -16.33
CA SER A 148 -3.40 -5.59 -16.21
C SER A 148 -3.21 -4.32 -17.02
N HIS A 149 -3.74 -4.25 -18.25
CA HIS A 149 -3.68 -3.07 -19.10
C HIS A 149 -4.38 -1.85 -18.47
N HIS A 150 -5.62 -2.02 -18.00
CA HIS A 150 -6.37 -0.94 -17.36
C HIS A 150 -5.77 -0.56 -16.00
N ALA A 151 -5.22 -1.52 -15.25
CA ALA A 151 -4.48 -1.27 -14.04
C ALA A 151 -3.22 -0.41 -14.28
N ASP A 152 -2.52 -0.61 -15.41
CA ASP A 152 -1.35 0.20 -15.78
C ASP A 152 -1.74 1.65 -16.08
N ILE A 153 -2.87 1.86 -16.75
CA ILE A 153 -3.43 3.20 -16.99
C ILE A 153 -3.81 3.87 -15.66
N LEU A 154 -4.53 3.14 -14.79
CA LEU A 154 -4.94 3.62 -13.47
C LEU A 154 -3.73 4.01 -12.62
N ALA A 155 -2.70 3.16 -12.57
CA ALA A 155 -1.49 3.40 -11.80
C ALA A 155 -0.70 4.63 -12.28
N ALA A 156 -0.74 4.91 -13.58
CA ALA A 156 -0.13 6.10 -14.16
C ALA A 156 -0.74 7.41 -13.65
N ALA A 157 -2.06 7.43 -13.46
CA ALA A 157 -2.79 8.62 -13.03
C ALA A 157 -3.04 8.65 -11.51
N HIS A 158 -3.24 7.49 -10.89
CA HIS A 158 -3.70 7.33 -9.51
C HIS A 158 -2.97 6.17 -8.80
N PRO A 159 -1.66 6.26 -8.51
CA PRO A 159 -0.88 5.14 -7.99
C PRO A 159 -1.37 4.62 -6.64
N GLY A 160 -1.87 5.50 -5.76
CA GLY A 160 -2.44 5.08 -4.46
C GLY A 160 -3.72 4.26 -4.61
N LEU A 161 -4.57 4.61 -5.57
CA LEU A 161 -5.80 3.88 -5.86
C LEU A 161 -5.51 2.51 -6.50
N ALA A 162 -4.53 2.44 -7.40
CA ALA A 162 -4.10 1.18 -8.01
C ALA A 162 -3.67 0.16 -6.97
N ARG A 163 -2.95 0.57 -5.92
CA ARG A 163 -2.53 -0.31 -4.81
C ARG A 163 -3.74 -0.96 -4.12
N THR A 164 -4.77 -0.18 -3.82
CA THR A 164 -5.99 -0.68 -3.15
C THR A 164 -6.79 -1.63 -4.04
N VAL A 165 -6.95 -1.27 -5.31
CA VAL A 165 -7.78 -2.01 -6.27
C VAL A 165 -7.15 -3.34 -6.68
N LEU A 166 -5.82 -3.41 -6.75
CA LEU A 166 -5.10 -4.61 -7.15
C LEU A 166 -4.83 -5.59 -6.01
N ALA A 167 -5.04 -5.19 -4.75
CA ALA A 167 -4.84 -6.07 -3.61
C ALA A 167 -5.58 -7.43 -3.74
N PRO A 168 -6.85 -7.50 -4.16
CA PRO A 168 -7.54 -8.78 -4.38
C PRO A 168 -6.89 -9.67 -5.46
N LEU A 169 -6.31 -9.06 -6.50
CA LEU A 169 -5.56 -9.82 -7.52
C LEU A 169 -4.29 -10.45 -6.92
N PHE A 170 -3.60 -9.70 -6.07
CA PHE A 170 -2.38 -10.19 -5.44
C PHE A 170 -2.65 -11.30 -4.44
N ASP A 171 -3.82 -11.30 -3.79
CA ASP A 171 -4.28 -12.41 -2.95
C ASP A 171 -4.59 -13.68 -3.77
N GLN A 172 -4.88 -13.54 -5.08
CA GLN A 172 -5.13 -14.65 -6.01
C GLN A 172 -3.85 -15.21 -6.68
N LEU A 173 -2.66 -14.82 -6.23
CA LEU A 173 -1.40 -15.37 -6.74
C LEU A 173 -1.26 -16.89 -6.56
N GLY A 174 -2.10 -17.52 -5.74
CA GLY A 174 -2.24 -18.96 -5.66
C GLY A 174 -2.81 -19.61 -6.93
N ASP A 175 -3.55 -18.84 -7.74
CA ASP A 175 -4.09 -19.27 -9.03
C ASP A 175 -2.96 -19.32 -10.09
N PRO A 176 -2.75 -20.49 -10.75
CA PRO A 176 -1.76 -20.62 -11.81
C PRO A 176 -1.95 -19.66 -12.98
N ALA A 177 -3.17 -19.17 -13.22
CA ALA A 177 -3.47 -18.22 -14.29
C ALA A 177 -2.97 -16.80 -13.98
N VAL A 178 -2.87 -16.42 -12.71
CA VAL A 178 -2.47 -15.07 -12.27
C VAL A 178 -0.95 -14.91 -12.26
N LEU A 179 -0.23 -15.96 -11.86
CA LEU A 179 1.23 -15.90 -11.68
C LEU A 179 2.00 -15.43 -12.93
N PRO A 180 1.74 -15.96 -14.16
CA PRO A 180 2.43 -15.51 -15.38
C PRO A 180 2.19 -14.04 -15.68
N ILE A 181 1.00 -13.51 -15.40
CA ILE A 181 0.62 -12.13 -15.71
C ILE A 181 1.36 -11.15 -14.81
N VAL A 182 1.44 -11.49 -13.52
CA VAL A 182 2.22 -10.69 -12.58
C VAL A 182 3.71 -10.76 -12.91
N SER A 183 4.21 -11.94 -13.25
CA SER A 183 5.61 -12.12 -13.68
C SER A 183 5.92 -11.29 -14.93
N ASP A 184 5.04 -11.32 -15.94
CA ASP A 184 5.20 -10.53 -17.16
C ASP A 184 5.17 -9.03 -16.89
N ALA A 185 4.25 -8.57 -16.06
CA ALA A 185 4.14 -7.18 -15.67
C ALA A 185 5.40 -6.67 -14.92
N LEU A 186 5.98 -7.48 -14.03
CA LEU A 186 7.23 -7.16 -13.34
C LEU A 186 8.39 -7.06 -14.34
N ASN A 187 8.52 -8.02 -15.26
CA ASN A 187 9.57 -8.05 -16.29
C ASN A 187 9.47 -6.86 -17.24
N ASN A 188 8.27 -6.46 -17.61
CA ASN A 188 7.98 -5.32 -18.50
C ASN A 188 7.91 -3.98 -17.76
N LYS A 189 8.15 -3.96 -16.44
CA LYS A 189 8.11 -2.74 -15.61
C LYS A 189 6.77 -2.00 -15.73
N ALA A 190 5.67 -2.74 -15.70
CA ALA A 190 4.34 -2.16 -15.63
C ALA A 190 4.26 -1.15 -14.47
N ARG A 191 3.55 -0.05 -14.65
CA ARG A 191 3.47 1.03 -13.65
C ARG A 191 2.84 0.58 -12.35
N TRP A 192 1.96 -0.40 -12.39
CA TRP A 192 1.36 -0.99 -11.20
C TRP A 192 2.29 -1.98 -10.47
N ALA A 193 3.44 -2.35 -11.06
CA ALA A 193 4.40 -3.24 -10.41
C ALA A 193 4.83 -2.71 -9.03
N ALA A 194 5.01 -1.40 -8.86
CA ALA A 194 5.30 -0.79 -7.57
C ALA A 194 4.21 -1.05 -6.50
N ALA A 195 2.95 -1.16 -6.91
CA ALA A 195 1.87 -1.55 -6.00
C ALA A 195 2.04 -3.00 -5.53
N PHE A 196 2.46 -3.90 -6.41
CA PHE A 196 2.78 -5.28 -6.09
C PHE A 196 4.00 -5.39 -5.17
N GLU A 197 5.08 -4.68 -5.46
CA GLU A 197 6.31 -4.67 -4.66
C GLU A 197 6.11 -4.18 -3.22
N SER A 198 5.01 -3.48 -2.94
CA SER A 198 4.65 -3.00 -1.59
C SER A 198 3.61 -3.86 -0.87
N TYR A 199 3.06 -4.89 -1.53
CA TYR A 199 2.00 -5.74 -1.02
C TYR A 199 2.55 -7.06 -0.46
N VAL A 200 1.86 -7.67 0.49
CA VAL A 200 2.13 -9.04 0.96
C VAL A 200 0.82 -9.82 0.97
N PRO A 201 0.69 -10.90 0.20
CA PRO A 201 -0.51 -11.72 0.14
C PRO A 201 -0.86 -12.35 1.49
N ARG A 202 -2.15 -12.59 1.71
CA ARG A 202 -2.66 -13.18 2.96
C ARG A 202 -2.74 -14.70 2.89
N ASP A 203 -2.99 -15.25 1.73
CA ASP A 203 -3.06 -16.70 1.53
C ASP A 203 -1.66 -17.31 1.45
N GLU A 204 -1.49 -18.55 1.97
CA GLU A 204 -0.17 -19.20 2.04
C GLU A 204 0.36 -19.55 0.64
N ALA A 205 -0.50 -20.07 -0.26
CA ALA A 205 -0.09 -20.43 -1.61
C ALA A 205 0.33 -19.16 -2.39
N ALA A 206 -0.45 -18.09 -2.26
CA ALA A 206 -0.13 -16.79 -2.85
C ALA A 206 1.17 -16.22 -2.28
N LEU A 207 1.43 -16.37 -0.97
CA LEU A 207 2.65 -15.94 -0.31
C LEU A 207 3.89 -16.68 -0.84
N ARG A 208 3.81 -18.00 -1.04
CA ARG A 208 4.89 -18.81 -1.63
C ARG A 208 5.19 -18.40 -3.08
N ASN A 209 4.15 -18.14 -3.87
CA ASN A 209 4.31 -17.66 -5.24
C ASN A 209 4.87 -16.23 -5.27
N TYR A 210 4.44 -15.36 -4.34
CA TYR A 210 5.01 -14.03 -4.16
C TYR A 210 6.52 -14.10 -3.86
N LEU A 211 6.92 -14.98 -2.93
CA LEU A 211 8.32 -15.21 -2.61
C LEU A 211 9.13 -15.68 -3.84
N THR A 212 8.52 -16.53 -4.68
CA THR A 212 9.16 -16.99 -5.93
C THR A 212 9.40 -15.83 -6.89
N LEU A 213 8.40 -14.96 -7.09
CA LEU A 213 8.53 -13.76 -7.93
C LEU A 213 9.57 -12.80 -7.35
N ARG A 214 9.56 -12.61 -6.02
CA ARG A 214 10.53 -11.73 -5.34
C ARG A 214 11.98 -12.18 -5.58
N ARG A 215 12.23 -13.48 -5.54
CA ARG A 215 13.56 -14.06 -5.79
C ARG A 215 14.03 -13.94 -7.24
N GLN A 216 13.12 -13.75 -8.19
CA GLN A 216 13.46 -13.46 -9.60
C GLN A 216 13.91 -12.02 -9.81
N ALA A 217 13.61 -11.11 -8.90
CA ALA A 217 14.08 -9.73 -8.97
C ALA A 217 15.61 -9.69 -8.84
N PRO A 218 16.28 -8.71 -9.47
CA PRO A 218 17.74 -8.56 -9.37
C PRO A 218 18.20 -8.48 -7.92
N ALA A 219 19.33 -9.11 -7.62
CA ALA A 219 19.97 -9.03 -6.32
C ALA A 219 20.27 -7.56 -5.96
N GLY A 220 20.07 -7.18 -4.71
CA GLY A 220 20.24 -5.80 -4.24
C GLY A 220 19.04 -4.87 -4.51
N THR A 221 18.02 -5.32 -5.25
CA THR A 221 16.76 -4.56 -5.34
C THR A 221 15.98 -4.76 -4.04
N ARG A 222 15.68 -3.68 -3.33
CA ARG A 222 14.86 -3.73 -2.12
C ARG A 222 13.41 -3.43 -2.47
N TRP A 223 12.47 -4.29 -2.03
CA TRP A 223 11.04 -4.03 -2.13
C TRP A 223 10.51 -3.49 -0.80
N GLU A 224 9.52 -2.62 -0.86
CA GLU A 224 8.86 -2.08 0.36
C GLU A 224 8.24 -3.19 1.22
N SER A 225 7.90 -4.32 0.61
CA SER A 225 7.29 -5.47 1.28
C SER A 225 8.28 -6.43 1.92
N ASP A 226 9.59 -6.33 1.68
CA ASP A 226 10.56 -7.36 2.10
C ASP A 226 10.50 -7.70 3.59
N GLU A 227 10.42 -6.69 4.44
CA GLU A 227 10.30 -6.86 5.89
C GLU A 227 8.99 -7.52 6.30
N LYS A 228 7.89 -7.05 5.72
CA LYS A 228 6.54 -7.60 5.95
C LYS A 228 6.43 -9.04 5.46
N LEU A 229 7.13 -9.36 4.35
CA LEU A 229 7.16 -10.71 3.80
C LEU A 229 7.88 -11.68 4.75
N VAL A 230 9.02 -11.28 5.30
CA VAL A 230 9.75 -12.08 6.31
C VAL A 230 8.86 -12.33 7.54
N ALA A 231 8.20 -11.29 8.06
CA ALA A 231 7.28 -11.41 9.19
C ALA A 231 6.11 -12.34 8.86
N ALA A 232 5.47 -12.17 7.68
CA ALA A 232 4.34 -12.98 7.26
C ALA A 232 4.70 -14.47 7.06
N LEU A 233 5.91 -14.78 6.59
CA LEU A 233 6.41 -16.15 6.48
C LEU A 233 6.63 -16.75 7.88
N ALA A 234 7.26 -16.01 8.78
CA ALA A 234 7.51 -16.45 10.15
C ALA A 234 6.21 -16.69 10.94
N ASP A 235 5.22 -15.81 10.81
CA ASP A 235 3.91 -15.94 11.48
C ASP A 235 3.13 -17.20 11.04
N ARG A 236 3.44 -17.73 9.85
CA ARG A 236 2.85 -18.97 9.32
C ARG A 236 3.68 -20.22 9.59
N GLY A 237 4.77 -20.09 10.32
CA GLY A 237 5.69 -21.19 10.58
C GLY A 237 6.57 -21.60 9.40
N LEU A 238 6.62 -20.77 8.34
CA LEU A 238 7.48 -20.97 7.17
C LEU A 238 8.88 -20.43 7.45
N TYR A 239 9.53 -20.99 8.46
CA TYR A 239 10.78 -20.43 9.02
C TYR A 239 11.94 -20.49 8.04
N ASP A 240 12.10 -21.59 7.30
CA ASP A 240 13.17 -21.74 6.32
C ASP A 240 13.07 -20.70 5.21
N GLU A 241 11.84 -20.45 4.74
CA GLU A 241 11.54 -19.45 3.74
C GLU A 241 11.78 -18.03 4.29
N ALA A 242 11.40 -17.77 5.54
CA ALA A 242 11.64 -16.49 6.20
C ALA A 242 13.13 -16.17 6.33
N PHE A 243 13.92 -17.13 6.80
CA PHE A 243 15.39 -16.99 6.88
C PHE A 243 16.04 -16.85 5.49
N ALA A 244 15.57 -17.62 4.51
CA ALA A 244 16.09 -17.52 3.14
C ALA A 244 15.76 -16.17 2.51
N MET A 245 14.55 -15.63 2.75
CA MET A 245 14.14 -14.32 2.28
C MET A 245 14.93 -13.21 2.97
N TRP A 246 15.10 -13.30 4.28
CA TRP A 246 15.93 -12.36 5.03
C TRP A 246 17.37 -12.32 4.49
N ARG A 247 18.01 -13.48 4.29
CA ARG A 247 19.37 -13.56 3.70
C ARG A 247 19.45 -12.99 2.28
N PHE A 248 18.35 -13.04 1.52
CA PHE A 248 18.26 -12.50 0.17
C PHE A 248 18.10 -10.97 0.17
N ALA A 249 17.32 -10.42 1.10
CA ALA A 249 16.97 -9.01 1.14
C ALA A 249 17.89 -8.15 2.00
N ALA A 250 18.53 -8.75 3.03
CA ALA A 250 19.45 -8.03 3.91
C ALA A 250 20.85 -7.95 3.26
N ASP A 251 21.38 -6.75 3.11
CA ASP A 251 22.67 -6.47 2.44
C ASP A 251 23.91 -7.02 3.15
N ALA A 252 23.80 -7.50 4.38
CA ALA A 252 24.91 -8.13 5.09
C ALA A 252 24.43 -9.09 6.19
N PRO A 253 24.97 -10.28 6.31
CA PRO A 253 24.86 -11.09 7.51
C PRO A 253 25.79 -10.51 8.58
N GLY A 254 25.44 -9.35 9.13
CA GLY A 254 26.06 -8.80 10.31
C GLY A 254 25.89 -9.73 11.50
N ASN A 255 26.40 -9.37 12.67
CA ASN A 255 26.19 -10.12 13.91
C ASN A 255 24.68 -10.11 14.25
N ARG A 256 23.94 -11.06 13.63
CA ARG A 256 22.48 -11.19 13.75
C ARG A 256 21.99 -11.48 15.17
N TYR A 257 22.89 -11.69 16.10
CA TYR A 257 22.58 -12.01 17.48
C TYR A 257 22.79 -10.82 18.44
N GLY A 258 23.31 -9.68 17.95
CA GLY A 258 23.41 -8.45 18.72
C GLY A 258 22.10 -7.65 18.70
N PHE A 259 21.94 -6.71 19.63
CA PHE A 259 20.94 -5.67 19.45
C PHE A 259 21.41 -4.78 18.29
N MET A 260 20.77 -4.95 17.15
CA MET A 260 21.07 -4.13 16.00
C MET A 260 20.21 -2.87 16.04
N THR A 261 20.81 -1.76 15.69
CA THR A 261 20.08 -0.50 15.48
C THR A 261 19.09 -0.57 14.33
N ASP A 262 19.23 -1.58 13.46
CA ASP A 262 18.28 -1.88 12.40
C ASP A 262 17.17 -2.79 12.94
N GLU A 263 16.06 -2.21 13.33
CA GLU A 263 14.79 -2.90 13.65
C GLU A 263 14.20 -3.63 12.43
N HIS A 264 14.91 -3.59 11.31
CA HIS A 264 14.49 -4.15 10.05
C HIS A 264 14.45 -5.68 10.10
N PHE A 265 13.44 -6.25 9.42
CA PHE A 265 13.23 -7.70 9.33
C PHE A 265 12.85 -8.42 10.64
N ALA A 266 12.10 -7.76 11.51
CA ALA A 266 11.43 -8.50 12.58
C ALA A 266 10.55 -9.64 11.96
N PRO A 267 10.51 -10.84 12.57
CA PRO A 267 11.07 -11.18 13.87
C PRO A 267 12.50 -11.76 13.83
N ILE A 268 13.16 -11.84 12.67
CA ILE A 268 14.56 -12.31 12.58
C ILE A 268 15.50 -11.25 13.19
N GLY A 269 15.23 -9.96 12.94
CA GLY A 269 15.68 -8.89 13.82
C GLY A 269 14.89 -8.90 15.13
N TRP A 270 15.31 -8.10 16.10
CA TRP A 270 14.59 -7.98 17.35
C TRP A 270 13.22 -7.32 17.15
N GLN A 271 12.19 -7.96 17.67
CA GLN A 271 10.86 -7.39 17.82
C GLN A 271 10.72 -6.83 19.24
N LEU A 272 10.69 -5.50 19.34
CA LEU A 272 10.63 -4.80 20.62
C LEU A 272 9.16 -4.55 21.02
N VAL A 273 8.88 -4.64 22.30
CA VAL A 273 7.55 -4.35 22.85
C VAL A 273 7.52 -2.89 23.31
N VAL A 274 6.53 -2.14 22.78
CA VAL A 274 6.20 -0.78 23.21
C VAL A 274 4.73 -0.77 23.64
N ARG A 275 4.50 -0.81 24.96
CA ARG A 275 3.16 -0.73 25.58
C ARG A 275 3.20 0.27 26.72
N GLY A 276 2.03 0.73 27.20
CA GLY A 276 1.96 1.72 28.26
C GLY A 276 2.58 1.25 29.59
N ASP A 277 2.55 -0.06 29.86
CA ASP A 277 3.04 -0.68 31.10
C ASP A 277 4.49 -1.20 30.99
N ARG A 278 5.03 -1.28 29.78
CA ARG A 278 6.38 -1.76 29.51
C ARG A 278 6.92 -1.35 28.15
N THR A 279 8.20 -1.02 28.11
CA THR A 279 8.87 -0.60 26.89
C THR A 279 10.25 -1.21 26.77
N ALA A 280 10.66 -1.47 25.52
CA ALA A 280 12.01 -1.83 25.15
C ALA A 280 12.44 -0.97 23.96
N GLN A 281 13.63 -0.38 24.02
CA GLN A 281 14.17 0.49 22.97
C GLN A 281 15.67 0.27 22.83
N VAL A 282 16.17 0.25 21.60
CA VAL A 282 17.62 0.26 21.35
C VAL A 282 18.09 1.71 21.31
N ASP A 283 19.11 2.03 22.10
CA ASP A 283 19.71 3.36 22.13
C ASP A 283 20.72 3.57 20.99
N GLY A 284 21.22 4.80 20.85
CA GLY A 284 22.19 5.17 19.80
C GLY A 284 23.55 4.45 19.91
N GLU A 285 23.83 3.76 21.03
CA GLU A 285 25.03 2.97 21.27
C GLU A 285 24.83 1.48 21.00
N GLY A 286 23.61 1.08 20.61
CA GLY A 286 23.24 -0.30 20.34
C GLY A 286 22.96 -1.13 21.59
N ALA A 287 22.70 -0.50 22.73
CA ALA A 287 22.25 -1.16 23.94
C ALA A 287 20.71 -1.14 24.02
N LEU A 288 20.13 -2.18 24.62
CA LEU A 288 18.69 -2.28 24.85
C LEU A 288 18.34 -1.71 26.21
N SER A 289 17.59 -0.60 26.22
CA SER A 289 16.98 -0.02 27.42
C SER A 289 15.59 -0.59 27.61
N VAL A 290 15.28 -1.09 28.79
CA VAL A 290 13.98 -1.67 29.13
C VAL A 290 13.40 -1.00 30.38
N SER A 291 12.08 -0.78 30.36
CA SER A 291 11.33 -0.25 31.48
C SER A 291 10.04 -1.03 31.64
N VAL A 292 9.71 -1.43 32.87
CA VAL A 292 8.46 -2.11 33.23
C VAL A 292 7.88 -1.44 34.48
N GLU A 293 6.64 -1.04 34.42
CA GLU A 293 5.95 -0.43 35.55
C GLU A 293 5.73 -1.42 36.71
N ARG A 294 5.58 -0.89 37.90
CA ARG A 294 5.22 -1.68 39.08
C ARG A 294 3.90 -2.44 38.85
N GLY A 295 3.90 -3.73 39.19
CA GLY A 295 2.74 -4.60 39.04
C GLY A 295 2.54 -5.12 37.61
N ALA A 296 3.43 -4.77 36.69
CA ALA A 296 3.43 -5.26 35.31
C ALA A 296 4.49 -6.35 35.10
N GLY A 297 4.41 -7.04 33.95
CA GLY A 297 5.39 -8.04 33.55
C GLY A 297 5.05 -8.68 32.21
N GLY A 298 6.01 -9.41 31.66
CA GLY A 298 5.87 -10.14 30.41
C GLY A 298 7.04 -9.96 29.47
N GLU A 299 6.81 -10.24 28.22
CA GLU A 299 7.78 -10.09 27.12
C GLU A 299 8.14 -8.62 26.88
N LEU A 300 9.41 -8.36 26.67
CA LEU A 300 9.98 -7.05 26.32
C LEU A 300 10.55 -7.02 24.91
N ALA A 301 11.21 -8.12 24.53
CA ALA A 301 11.79 -8.26 23.21
C ALA A 301 11.84 -9.74 22.82
N ARG A 302 11.70 -10.02 21.52
CA ARG A 302 11.89 -11.39 21.01
C ARG A 302 12.60 -11.38 19.67
N GLN A 303 13.29 -12.49 19.40
CA GLN A 303 13.99 -12.71 18.15
C GLN A 303 13.80 -14.16 17.69
N LEU A 304 13.59 -14.36 16.39
CA LEU A 304 13.56 -15.68 15.78
C LEU A 304 14.96 -16.07 15.31
N LEU A 305 15.45 -17.21 15.78
CA LEU A 305 16.80 -17.69 15.53
C LEU A 305 16.81 -19.02 14.78
N ASP A 306 17.69 -19.13 13.79
CA ASP A 306 18.05 -20.39 13.11
C ASP A 306 19.27 -20.97 13.83
N LEU A 307 19.03 -21.89 14.75
CA LEU A 307 20.02 -22.48 15.62
C LEU A 307 20.19 -23.98 15.36
N PRO A 308 21.29 -24.43 14.77
CA PRO A 308 21.66 -25.83 14.76
C PRO A 308 21.71 -26.44 16.17
N ALA A 309 21.53 -27.75 16.27
CA ALA A 309 21.72 -28.46 17.54
C ALA A 309 23.11 -28.19 18.13
N GLY A 310 23.16 -27.92 19.43
CA GLY A 310 24.42 -27.58 20.09
C GLY A 310 24.27 -26.86 21.42
N ARG A 311 25.38 -26.45 21.97
CA ARG A 311 25.41 -25.57 23.15
C ARG A 311 25.64 -24.15 22.71
N TYR A 312 24.88 -23.23 23.30
CA TYR A 312 24.97 -21.82 23.03
C TYR A 312 25.20 -21.03 24.30
N ARG A 313 25.98 -19.98 24.18
CA ARG A 313 26.29 -19.05 25.26
C ARG A 313 25.76 -17.67 24.94
N LEU A 314 25.03 -17.12 25.90
CA LEU A 314 24.67 -15.71 25.95
C LEU A 314 25.59 -14.98 26.90
N GLU A 315 26.17 -13.89 26.46
CA GLU A 315 26.92 -12.94 27.28
C GLU A 315 26.33 -11.54 27.09
N THR A 316 26.17 -10.79 28.18
CA THR A 316 25.65 -9.43 28.18
C THR A 316 26.11 -8.68 29.43
N THR A 317 26.26 -7.36 29.31
CA THR A 317 26.43 -6.47 30.45
C THR A 317 25.06 -5.98 30.89
N ILE A 318 24.75 -6.05 32.18
CA ILE A 318 23.45 -5.67 32.75
C ILE A 318 23.67 -4.51 33.70
N GLU A 319 23.12 -3.37 33.37
CA GLU A 319 23.04 -2.18 34.24
C GLU A 319 21.57 -2.04 34.66
N ALA A 320 21.25 -2.37 35.89
CA ALA A 320 19.89 -2.29 36.41
C ALA A 320 19.81 -1.33 37.59
N SER A 321 18.72 -0.61 37.71
CA SER A 321 18.44 0.31 38.82
C SER A 321 18.25 -0.42 40.15
N ASP A 322 17.85 -1.70 40.08
CA ASP A 322 17.73 -2.60 41.23
C ASP A 322 18.52 -3.87 40.94
N THR A 323 19.36 -4.29 41.91
CA THR A 323 20.19 -5.52 41.80
C THR A 323 19.36 -6.80 41.74
N GLU A 324 18.09 -6.73 42.11
CA GLU A 324 17.12 -7.85 42.03
C GLU A 324 16.16 -7.71 40.86
N ALA A 325 16.47 -6.88 39.85
CA ALA A 325 15.61 -6.72 38.70
C ALA A 325 15.22 -8.10 38.10
N PRO A 326 13.94 -8.50 38.15
CA PRO A 326 13.51 -9.85 37.75
C PRO A 326 13.41 -9.99 36.24
N LEU A 327 14.55 -9.78 35.58
CA LEU A 327 14.70 -10.05 34.15
C LEU A 327 14.87 -11.55 33.93
N TRP A 328 14.25 -12.02 32.86
CA TRP A 328 14.39 -13.42 32.46
C TRP A 328 14.59 -13.52 30.95
N ILE A 329 15.16 -14.63 30.54
CA ILE A 329 15.30 -14.98 29.15
C ILE A 329 14.81 -16.40 28.92
N SER A 330 14.14 -16.65 27.82
CA SER A 330 13.75 -17.99 27.41
C SER A 330 14.19 -18.30 25.99
N LEU A 331 14.50 -19.55 25.74
CA LEU A 331 14.73 -20.14 24.46
C LEU A 331 13.70 -21.25 24.25
N THR A 332 12.84 -21.13 23.24
CA THR A 332 11.72 -22.03 22.97
C THR A 332 11.68 -22.42 21.51
N CYS A 333 11.35 -23.67 21.20
CA CYS A 333 11.12 -24.07 19.82
C CYS A 333 9.94 -23.29 19.22
N ALA A 334 10.11 -22.75 18.05
CA ALA A 334 9.09 -21.93 17.40
C ALA A 334 7.84 -22.74 16.99
N ALA A 335 8.00 -24.03 16.73
CA ALA A 335 6.90 -24.97 16.48
C ALA A 335 6.18 -25.42 17.78
N GLY A 336 6.63 -24.96 18.94
CA GLY A 336 6.12 -25.30 20.26
C GLY A 336 6.93 -26.35 20.99
N GLY A 337 6.91 -26.28 22.33
CA GLY A 337 7.62 -27.22 23.23
C GLY A 337 9.04 -26.82 23.62
N GLY A 338 9.54 -27.41 24.65
CA GLY A 338 10.97 -27.33 25.06
C GLY A 338 11.44 -25.97 25.56
N GLU A 339 10.60 -25.21 26.29
CA GLU A 339 11.01 -23.90 26.84
C GLU A 339 12.12 -24.04 27.88
N GLN A 340 13.21 -23.32 27.68
CA GLN A 340 14.27 -23.13 28.67
C GLN A 340 14.23 -21.69 29.17
N ARG A 341 13.48 -21.41 30.22
CA ARG A 341 13.40 -20.09 30.86
C ARG A 341 14.37 -20.02 32.05
N LYS A 342 15.13 -18.94 32.11
CA LYS A 342 16.15 -18.72 33.15
C LYS A 342 16.14 -17.25 33.58
N PRO A 343 16.45 -16.93 34.84
CA PRO A 343 16.78 -15.58 35.25
C PRO A 343 17.94 -15.04 34.39
N LEU A 344 17.84 -13.82 33.92
CA LEU A 344 18.92 -13.22 33.13
C LEU A 344 20.15 -12.94 33.97
N LYS A 345 21.29 -13.41 33.52
CA LYS A 345 22.61 -13.19 34.12
C LYS A 345 23.61 -12.77 33.05
N ALA A 346 24.70 -12.14 33.46
CA ALA A 346 25.75 -11.68 32.55
C ALA A 346 26.32 -12.79 31.64
N LYS A 347 26.23 -14.05 32.08
CA LYS A 347 26.67 -15.22 31.31
C LYS A 347 25.74 -16.39 31.54
N MET A 348 25.27 -17.03 30.49
CA MET A 348 24.35 -18.17 30.56
C MET A 348 24.55 -19.11 29.38
N GLU A 349 24.11 -20.35 29.55
CA GLU A 349 24.18 -21.37 28.51
C GLU A 349 22.80 -21.96 28.23
N PHE A 350 22.56 -22.26 26.95
CA PHE A 350 21.39 -22.96 26.45
C PHE A 350 21.82 -24.21 25.68
N VAL A 351 20.96 -25.20 25.68
CA VAL A 351 21.18 -26.44 24.93
C VAL A 351 20.06 -26.51 23.88
N VAL A 352 20.42 -26.44 22.61
CA VAL A 352 19.51 -26.70 21.49
C VAL A 352 19.58 -28.20 21.20
N GLY A 353 18.49 -28.90 21.45
CA GLY A 353 18.36 -30.34 21.18
C GLY A 353 18.05 -30.62 19.71
N GLY A 354 18.10 -31.92 19.34
CA GLY A 354 18.00 -32.53 18.03
C GLY A 354 17.04 -31.95 16.96
N SER A 355 16.78 -32.77 15.95
CA SER A 355 16.34 -32.41 14.59
C SER A 355 14.92 -31.82 14.41
N ASP A 356 14.12 -31.74 15.47
CA ASP A 356 12.66 -31.47 15.29
C ASP A 356 12.28 -29.98 15.38
N CYS A 357 13.24 -29.11 15.63
CA CYS A 357 13.01 -27.68 15.75
C CYS A 357 13.83 -26.89 14.74
N GLN A 358 13.14 -26.38 13.72
CA GLN A 358 13.75 -25.59 12.63
C GLN A 358 14.14 -24.18 13.07
N ALA A 359 13.41 -23.60 14.04
CA ALA A 359 13.62 -22.24 14.51
C ALA A 359 13.32 -22.12 15.99
N HIS A 360 13.94 -21.15 16.65
CA HIS A 360 13.80 -20.91 18.09
C HIS A 360 13.45 -19.46 18.37
N TRP A 361 12.50 -19.26 19.27
CA TRP A 361 12.25 -17.95 19.86
C TRP A 361 13.20 -17.71 21.01
N LEU A 362 14.00 -16.68 20.92
CA LEU A 362 14.72 -16.09 22.04
C LEU A 362 13.88 -14.92 22.57
N VAL A 363 13.41 -15.03 23.80
CA VAL A 363 12.48 -14.05 24.39
C VAL A 363 13.12 -13.46 25.64
N LEU A 364 13.26 -12.16 25.68
CA LEU A 364 13.63 -11.40 26.87
C LEU A 364 12.34 -10.84 27.51
N GLY A 365 12.24 -10.98 28.81
CA GLY A 365 11.12 -10.43 29.56
C GLY A 365 11.51 -10.01 30.99
N ALA A 366 10.55 -9.41 31.67
CA ALA A 366 10.67 -9.00 33.04
C ALA A 366 9.37 -9.26 33.82
N SER A 367 9.49 -9.23 35.17
CA SER A 367 8.33 -9.30 36.05
C SER A 367 8.53 -8.31 37.20
N ALA A 368 7.71 -7.25 37.23
CA ALA A 368 7.67 -6.30 38.34
C ALA A 368 6.43 -6.51 39.23
N LEU A 369 5.82 -7.72 39.20
CA LEU A 369 4.60 -8.05 39.92
C LEU A 369 4.75 -7.92 41.45
N GLU A 370 5.90 -8.32 41.98
CA GLU A 370 6.23 -8.29 43.41
C GLU A 370 7.20 -7.15 43.75
N SER A 371 7.66 -6.41 42.75
CA SER A 371 8.58 -5.29 42.94
C SER A 371 7.90 -4.11 43.64
N ARG A 372 8.60 -3.45 44.56
CA ARG A 372 8.14 -2.18 45.17
C ARG A 372 8.22 -1.02 44.21
N HIS A 373 9.10 -1.12 43.23
CA HIS A 373 9.34 -0.15 42.17
C HIS A 373 9.13 -0.85 40.80
N GLY A 374 9.13 -0.10 39.72
CA GLY A 374 9.27 -0.70 38.41
C GLY A 374 10.64 -1.31 38.17
N VAL A 375 10.86 -1.92 37.04
CA VAL A 375 12.13 -2.45 36.59
C VAL A 375 12.69 -1.54 35.51
N GLU A 376 13.88 -1.00 35.69
CA GLU A 376 14.62 -0.29 34.66
C GLU A 376 15.99 -0.98 34.51
N ALA A 377 16.36 -1.31 33.29
CA ALA A 377 17.64 -1.91 32.99
C ALA A 377 18.15 -1.53 31.61
N ARG A 378 19.47 -1.51 31.47
CA ARG A 378 20.18 -1.35 30.22
C ARG A 378 21.05 -2.57 29.97
N LEU A 379 20.88 -3.18 28.79
CA LEU A 379 21.61 -4.38 28.38
C LEU A 379 22.53 -4.00 27.22
N SER A 380 23.83 -4.17 27.42
CA SER A 380 24.85 -3.90 26.42
C SER A 380 25.72 -5.13 26.16
N ASP A 381 26.63 -5.06 25.21
CA ASP A 381 27.57 -6.14 24.84
C ASP A 381 26.89 -7.48 24.58
N TRP A 382 25.67 -7.47 24.06
CA TRP A 382 24.89 -8.66 23.82
C TRP A 382 25.56 -9.56 22.76
N ARG A 383 25.90 -10.78 23.18
CA ARG A 383 26.54 -11.78 22.33
C ARG A 383 25.91 -13.14 22.55
N PHE A 384 25.39 -13.73 21.48
CA PHE A 384 24.87 -15.07 21.48
C PHE A 384 25.69 -15.91 20.50
N SER A 385 26.36 -16.97 20.97
CA SER A 385 27.33 -17.74 20.19
C SER A 385 27.29 -19.21 20.52
N GLN A 386 27.55 -20.05 19.52
CA GLN A 386 27.70 -21.48 19.74
C GLN A 386 29.02 -21.76 20.50
N VAL A 387 28.92 -22.59 21.54
CA VAL A 387 30.09 -23.07 22.30
C VAL A 387 30.64 -24.27 21.55
N ARG A 388 31.89 -24.23 21.19
CA ARG A 388 32.60 -25.32 20.53
C ARG A 388 33.03 -26.38 21.53
#